data_9df7f2a09f07c9d9708fe940f713dfd3
#
_entry.id   9df7f2a09f07c9d9708fe940f713dfd3
#
_cell.length_a   1.000
_cell.length_b   1.000
_cell.length_c   1.000
_cell.angle_alpha   90.00
_cell.angle_beta   90.00
_cell.angle_gamma   90.00
#
_symmetry.space_group_name_H-M   'P 1'
#
loop_
_entity.id
_entity.type
_entity.pdbx_description
1 polymer ?
#
loop_
_entity_poly.entity_id
_entity_poly.type
_entity_poly.pdbx_seq_one_letter_code
_entity_poly.pdbx_strand_id
1 'polypeptide(L)'
;HEAGIRLKFEYYDEAKTDVRELARSLAFNDEVYAVIGGLYSSNAAILAAELTIVGKTFFTLATAEQLVRAYASTGYLWAMTETDITQCEVLLSKVINYEGKSVALLVKENDGYGQTFIDWFAFQARELGLENMGCYAYTSDNIADVSRQAMQSGAEYVICIPSEIEEMKPMLEAHKAQSLNGRSVPRMLFSDTAYGADVLKIHGDAAEGIEGVAFGADPESGFDVSYRTFFNATPTLGESQLYDAAMLIGYAAWYQQFRPELSLQKSLRAVVSGEGLNMGSWTGEDMGL
;
A
#
# COMPACT_ATOMS: atom_id res chain seq x y z
N HIS A 1 -21.51 3.54 -18.61
CA HIS A 1 -22.42 4.27 -19.52
C HIS A 1 -23.73 3.50 -19.75
N GLU A 2 -23.69 2.19 -19.93
CA GLU A 2 -24.87 1.36 -20.17
C GLU A 2 -25.83 1.32 -18.96
N ALA A 3 -25.27 1.38 -17.75
CA ALA A 3 -26.05 1.41 -16.50
C ALA A 3 -26.65 2.79 -16.16
N GLY A 4 -26.45 3.82 -17.01
CA GLY A 4 -26.95 5.18 -16.76
C GLY A 4 -26.23 5.94 -15.63
N ILE A 5 -25.16 5.37 -15.04
CA ILE A 5 -24.34 6.02 -14.02
C ILE A 5 -23.21 6.79 -14.67
N ARG A 6 -23.02 8.03 -14.25
CA ARG A 6 -21.89 8.87 -14.65
C ARG A 6 -21.16 9.36 -13.40
N LEU A 7 -19.95 8.87 -13.20
CA LEU A 7 -19.04 9.39 -12.17
C LEU A 7 -18.28 10.59 -12.71
N LYS A 8 -18.20 11.67 -11.93
CA LYS A 8 -17.32 12.80 -12.16
C LYS A 8 -16.19 12.72 -11.15
N PHE A 9 -14.96 12.77 -11.61
CA PHE A 9 -13.78 12.75 -10.76
C PHE A 9 -13.18 14.15 -10.65
N GLU A 10 -12.81 14.52 -9.43
CA GLU A 10 -11.97 15.66 -9.12
C GLU A 10 -10.66 15.17 -8.52
N TYR A 11 -9.54 15.69 -8.96
CA TYR A 11 -8.21 15.19 -8.62
C TYR A 11 -7.45 16.20 -7.78
N TYR A 12 -6.82 15.71 -6.73
CA TYR A 12 -5.98 16.49 -5.82
C TYR A 12 -4.66 15.77 -5.62
N ASP A 13 -3.55 16.52 -5.67
CA ASP A 13 -2.21 15.99 -5.41
C ASP A 13 -1.94 16.07 -3.90
N GLU A 14 -1.98 14.94 -3.21
CA GLU A 14 -1.79 14.87 -1.75
C GLU A 14 -0.36 15.23 -1.30
N ALA A 15 0.62 15.22 -2.22
CA ALA A 15 1.98 15.67 -1.93
C ALA A 15 2.14 17.19 -2.00
N LYS A 16 1.20 17.92 -2.63
CA LYS A 16 1.24 19.37 -2.85
C LYS A 16 0.15 20.15 -2.15
N THR A 17 -0.78 19.45 -1.51
CA THR A 17 -1.96 20.05 -0.88
C THR A 17 -1.86 19.86 0.63
N ASP A 18 -2.33 20.83 1.42
CA ASP A 18 -2.58 20.61 2.84
C ASP A 18 -3.70 19.56 2.97
N VAL A 19 -3.31 18.35 3.34
CA VAL A 19 -4.22 17.19 3.39
C VAL A 19 -5.33 17.42 4.43
N ARG A 20 -5.06 18.13 5.52
CA ARG A 20 -6.07 18.39 6.56
C ARG A 20 -7.12 19.39 6.07
N GLU A 21 -6.71 20.45 5.41
CA GLU A 21 -7.63 21.42 4.80
C GLU A 21 -8.45 20.76 3.69
N LEU A 22 -7.79 19.95 2.85
CA LEU A 22 -8.46 19.19 1.81
C LEU A 22 -9.50 18.23 2.41
N ALA A 23 -9.12 17.43 3.40
CA ALA A 23 -10.01 16.46 4.06
C ALA A 23 -11.27 17.13 4.61
N ARG A 24 -11.12 18.29 5.27
CA ARG A 24 -12.26 19.07 5.78
C ARG A 24 -13.13 19.61 4.66
N SER A 25 -12.54 20.14 3.60
CA SER A 25 -13.31 20.63 2.46
C SER A 25 -14.14 19.53 1.80
N LEU A 26 -13.57 18.34 1.63
CA LEU A 26 -14.25 17.17 1.08
C LEU A 26 -15.32 16.62 2.04
N ALA A 27 -15.05 16.62 3.35
CA ALA A 27 -15.98 16.15 4.38
C ALA A 27 -17.31 16.92 4.38
N PHE A 28 -17.24 18.24 4.23
CA PHE A 28 -18.41 19.13 4.27
C PHE A 28 -18.96 19.52 2.89
N ASN A 29 -18.43 18.95 1.81
CA ASN A 29 -18.96 19.15 0.47
C ASN A 29 -20.02 18.09 0.14
N ASP A 30 -21.29 18.46 0.08
CA ASP A 30 -22.41 17.57 -0.20
C ASP A 30 -22.37 16.98 -1.61
N GLU A 31 -21.64 17.61 -2.57
CA GLU A 31 -21.46 17.10 -3.92
C GLU A 31 -20.45 15.94 -3.98
N VAL A 32 -19.61 15.78 -2.96
CA VAL A 32 -18.64 14.67 -2.88
C VAL A 32 -19.36 13.41 -2.39
N TYR A 33 -19.49 12.45 -3.29
CA TYR A 33 -20.18 11.19 -3.02
C TYR A 33 -19.30 10.19 -2.26
N ALA A 34 -18.02 10.08 -2.66
CA ALA A 34 -17.00 9.27 -1.99
C ALA A 34 -15.61 9.86 -2.26
N VAL A 35 -14.64 9.47 -1.47
CA VAL A 35 -13.23 9.86 -1.63
C VAL A 35 -12.39 8.61 -1.88
N ILE A 36 -11.46 8.66 -2.82
CA ILE A 36 -10.49 7.61 -3.13
C ILE A 36 -9.09 8.22 -3.03
N GLY A 37 -8.17 7.60 -2.29
CA GLY A 37 -6.80 8.09 -2.17
C GLY A 37 -6.13 7.71 -0.86
N GLY A 38 -5.21 8.56 -0.42
CA GLY A 38 -4.46 8.30 0.80
C GLY A 38 -3.52 7.12 0.62
N LEU A 39 -2.58 7.19 -0.33
CA LEU A 39 -1.54 6.19 -0.51
C LEU A 39 -0.59 6.17 0.70
N TYR A 40 -0.20 7.35 1.17
CA TYR A 40 0.63 7.48 2.36
C TYR A 40 -0.22 7.31 3.62
N SER A 41 0.19 6.39 4.50
CA SER A 41 -0.56 6.07 5.73
C SER A 41 -0.79 7.28 6.64
N SER A 42 0.13 8.23 6.70
CA SER A 42 -0.02 9.49 7.44
C SER A 42 -1.14 10.38 6.88
N ASN A 43 -1.22 10.51 5.56
CA ASN A 43 -2.27 11.26 4.88
C ASN A 43 -3.62 10.55 5.00
N ALA A 44 -3.63 9.24 4.82
CA ALA A 44 -4.82 8.42 4.98
C ALA A 44 -5.42 8.52 6.40
N ALA A 45 -4.59 8.60 7.44
CA ALA A 45 -5.05 8.79 8.81
C ALA A 45 -5.77 10.14 9.00
N ILE A 46 -5.26 11.21 8.38
CA ILE A 46 -5.89 12.54 8.41
C ILE A 46 -7.24 12.51 7.65
N LEU A 47 -7.25 11.92 6.45
CA LEU A 47 -8.45 11.78 5.63
C LEU A 47 -9.52 10.94 6.37
N ALA A 48 -9.14 9.79 6.93
CA ALA A 48 -10.06 8.93 7.65
C ALA A 48 -10.69 9.63 8.86
N ALA A 49 -9.90 10.40 9.63
CA ALA A 49 -10.38 11.11 10.81
C ALA A 49 -11.43 12.17 10.47
N GLU A 50 -11.24 12.93 9.39
CA GLU A 50 -12.15 14.00 9.01
C GLU A 50 -13.38 13.48 8.22
N LEU A 51 -13.19 12.47 7.37
CA LEU A 51 -14.24 11.95 6.48
C LEU A 51 -15.21 10.99 7.21
N THR A 52 -14.68 10.04 7.98
CA THR A 52 -15.53 9.00 8.57
C THR A 52 -16.43 9.52 9.69
N ILE A 53 -16.01 10.57 10.41
CA ILE A 53 -16.81 11.18 11.49
C ILE A 53 -18.08 11.84 10.96
N VAL A 54 -18.07 12.33 9.72
CA VAL A 54 -19.24 12.94 9.06
C VAL A 54 -19.99 11.93 8.17
N GLY A 55 -19.56 10.66 8.18
CA GLY A 55 -20.21 9.61 7.40
C GLY A 55 -19.87 9.64 5.90
N LYS A 56 -18.77 10.26 5.51
CA LYS A 56 -18.28 10.24 4.13
C LYS A 56 -17.48 8.96 3.87
N THR A 57 -17.82 8.24 2.80
CA THR A 57 -17.12 7.01 2.44
C THR A 57 -15.73 7.32 1.86
N PHE A 58 -14.72 6.62 2.38
CA PHE A 58 -13.33 6.79 2.02
C PHE A 58 -12.70 5.44 1.65
N PHE A 59 -12.21 5.34 0.42
CA PHE A 59 -11.43 4.21 -0.09
C PHE A 59 -9.96 4.56 -0.01
N THR A 60 -9.17 3.75 0.71
CA THR A 60 -7.75 4.02 0.91
C THR A 60 -6.85 2.94 0.34
N LEU A 61 -5.69 3.34 -0.13
CA LEU A 61 -4.58 2.46 -0.51
C LEU A 61 -3.57 2.26 0.63
N ALA A 62 -3.73 2.97 1.74
CA ALA A 62 -2.84 2.84 2.88
C ALA A 62 -2.95 1.45 3.51
N THR A 63 -1.80 0.89 3.85
CA THR A 63 -1.62 -0.47 4.33
C THR A 63 -1.42 -0.57 5.84
N ALA A 64 -1.28 0.57 6.54
CA ALA A 64 -1.08 0.61 7.99
C ALA A 64 -2.21 -0.07 8.76
N GLU A 65 -1.90 -1.13 9.50
CA GLU A 65 -2.87 -1.91 10.28
C GLU A 65 -3.65 -1.06 11.28
N GLN A 66 -2.98 -0.15 11.97
CA GLN A 66 -3.61 0.72 12.98
C GLN A 66 -4.71 1.59 12.37
N LEU A 67 -4.53 2.08 11.14
CA LEU A 67 -5.53 2.85 10.42
C LEU A 67 -6.78 2.00 10.14
N VAL A 68 -6.57 0.83 9.57
CA VAL A 68 -7.68 -0.09 9.22
C VAL A 68 -8.42 -0.51 10.48
N ARG A 69 -7.71 -0.90 11.53
CA ARG A 69 -8.31 -1.29 12.82
C ARG A 69 -9.11 -0.17 13.47
N ALA A 70 -8.63 1.08 13.40
CA ALA A 70 -9.30 2.21 14.01
C ALA A 70 -10.63 2.56 13.33
N TYR A 71 -10.71 2.43 12.01
CA TYR A 71 -11.83 2.97 11.24
C TYR A 71 -12.69 1.94 10.49
N ALA A 72 -12.24 0.69 10.30
CA ALA A 72 -13.00 -0.31 9.53
C ALA A 72 -14.39 -0.58 10.13
N SER A 73 -14.51 -0.56 11.47
CA SER A 73 -15.79 -0.77 12.16
C SER A 73 -16.82 0.33 11.92
N THR A 74 -16.39 1.52 11.46
CA THR A 74 -17.31 2.63 11.12
C THR A 74 -18.17 2.31 9.90
N GLY A 75 -17.67 1.44 9.00
CA GLY A 75 -18.27 1.14 7.71
C GLY A 75 -18.08 2.23 6.66
N TYR A 76 -17.32 3.28 6.97
CA TYR A 76 -17.01 4.38 6.06
C TYR A 76 -15.59 4.31 5.50
N LEU A 77 -14.68 3.56 6.13
CA LEU A 77 -13.37 3.25 5.58
C LEU A 77 -13.39 1.92 4.83
N TRP A 78 -12.85 1.93 3.62
CA TRP A 78 -12.65 0.77 2.75
C TRP A 78 -11.18 0.68 2.38
N ALA A 79 -10.46 -0.30 2.93
CA ALA A 79 -9.09 -0.59 2.55
C ALA A 79 -9.10 -1.42 1.26
N MET A 80 -8.36 -0.96 0.26
CA MET A 80 -8.28 -1.58 -1.07
C MET A 80 -7.07 -2.50 -1.23
N THR A 81 -6.30 -2.65 -0.15
CA THR A 81 -5.10 -3.48 -0.08
C THR A 81 -5.11 -4.29 1.20
N GLU A 82 -4.28 -5.33 1.25
CA GLU A 82 -3.93 -5.99 2.50
C GLU A 82 -3.11 -5.07 3.39
N THR A 83 -3.13 -5.34 4.70
CA THR A 83 -2.33 -4.55 5.63
C THR A 83 -0.86 -4.97 5.61
N ASP A 84 0.01 -4.12 6.18
CA ASP A 84 1.45 -4.39 6.32
C ASP A 84 1.77 -5.61 7.19
N ILE A 85 0.80 -6.15 7.93
CA ILE A 85 0.93 -7.46 8.60
C ILE A 85 1.20 -8.54 7.55
N THR A 86 0.38 -8.59 6.50
CA THR A 86 0.55 -9.54 5.38
C THR A 86 1.85 -9.27 4.63
N GLN A 87 2.17 -8.00 4.38
CA GLN A 87 3.41 -7.65 3.68
C GLN A 87 4.65 -8.10 4.47
N CYS A 88 4.65 -7.89 5.79
CA CYS A 88 5.73 -8.35 6.67
C CYS A 88 5.90 -9.87 6.62
N GLU A 89 4.79 -10.63 6.69
CA GLU A 89 4.80 -12.09 6.60
C GLU A 89 5.32 -12.58 5.25
N VAL A 90 4.91 -11.95 4.15
CA VAL A 90 5.39 -12.31 2.79
C VAL A 90 6.88 -12.04 2.64
N LEU A 91 7.40 -10.91 3.16
CA LEU A 91 8.83 -10.61 3.18
C LEU A 91 9.62 -11.67 3.97
N LEU A 92 9.15 -12.05 5.14
CA LEU A 92 9.77 -13.10 5.97
C LEU A 92 9.67 -14.49 5.32
N SER A 93 8.54 -14.83 4.69
CA SER A 93 8.37 -16.07 3.94
C SER A 93 9.33 -16.16 2.75
N LYS A 94 9.63 -15.01 2.11
CA LYS A 94 10.62 -14.94 1.04
C LYS A 94 12.03 -15.29 1.56
N VAL A 95 12.38 -14.87 2.78
CA VAL A 95 13.65 -15.27 3.44
C VAL A 95 13.72 -16.78 3.59
N ILE A 96 12.63 -17.41 4.05
CA ILE A 96 12.56 -18.89 4.21
C ILE A 96 12.69 -19.60 2.85
N ASN A 97 12.01 -19.08 1.82
CA ASN A 97 12.10 -19.65 0.47
C ASN A 97 13.52 -19.60 -0.11
N TYR A 98 14.35 -18.67 0.38
CA TYR A 98 15.78 -18.59 0.07
C TYR A 98 16.67 -19.33 1.08
N GLU A 99 16.10 -20.18 1.92
CA GLU A 99 16.79 -20.96 2.95
C GLU A 99 17.53 -20.11 4.00
N GLY A 100 17.16 -18.82 4.13
CA GLY A 100 17.70 -17.90 5.14
C GLY A 100 17.29 -18.30 6.55
N LYS A 101 18.15 -18.00 7.53
CA LYS A 101 17.98 -18.38 8.94
C LYS A 101 17.81 -17.20 9.86
N SER A 102 18.34 -16.04 9.49
CA SER A 102 18.34 -14.85 10.34
C SER A 102 17.96 -13.60 9.60
N VAL A 103 17.22 -12.72 10.29
CA VAL A 103 16.70 -11.48 9.73
C VAL A 103 16.89 -10.31 10.70
N ALA A 104 17.07 -9.11 10.14
CA ALA A 104 16.94 -7.86 10.87
C ALA A 104 15.94 -6.94 10.16
N LEU A 105 15.32 -6.03 10.89
CA LEU A 105 14.41 -5.02 10.38
C LEU A 105 15.09 -3.64 10.37
N LEU A 106 15.01 -2.93 9.26
CA LEU A 106 15.41 -1.53 9.11
C LEU A 106 14.20 -0.71 8.72
N VAL A 107 13.73 0.17 9.61
CA VAL A 107 12.41 0.80 9.51
C VAL A 107 12.42 2.23 10.05
N LYS A 108 11.59 3.10 9.51
CA LYS A 108 11.39 4.45 10.03
C LYS A 108 10.58 4.42 11.32
N GLU A 109 11.08 5.08 12.38
CA GLU A 109 10.32 5.24 13.62
C GLU A 109 9.35 6.43 13.56
N ASN A 110 8.34 6.40 14.42
CA ASN A 110 7.31 7.46 14.52
C ASN A 110 6.58 7.71 13.18
N ASP A 111 6.51 6.71 12.34
CA ASP A 111 5.84 6.73 11.06
C ASP A 111 4.66 5.74 11.03
N GLY A 112 3.51 6.20 10.52
CA GLY A 112 2.29 5.37 10.50
C GLY A 112 2.45 4.09 9.67
N TYR A 113 3.26 4.13 8.60
CA TYR A 113 3.56 2.96 7.78
C TYR A 113 4.51 2.00 8.49
N GLY A 114 5.66 2.49 8.94
CA GLY A 114 6.68 1.66 9.58
C GLY A 114 6.22 1.00 10.90
N GLN A 115 5.26 1.60 11.59
CA GLN A 115 4.82 1.13 12.91
C GLN A 115 4.24 -0.29 12.86
N THR A 116 3.51 -0.66 11.82
CA THR A 116 2.97 -2.02 11.68
C THR A 116 4.10 -3.06 11.64
N PHE A 117 5.17 -2.77 10.90
CA PHE A 117 6.33 -3.67 10.83
C PHE A 117 7.05 -3.78 12.19
N ILE A 118 7.22 -2.67 12.92
CA ILE A 118 7.81 -2.67 14.27
C ILE A 118 7.00 -3.58 15.21
N ASP A 119 5.68 -3.47 15.16
CA ASP A 119 4.79 -4.22 16.06
C ASP A 119 4.74 -5.73 15.76
N TRP A 120 4.87 -6.12 14.49
CA TRP A 120 4.62 -7.50 14.06
C TRP A 120 5.86 -8.30 13.69
N PHE A 121 6.95 -7.67 13.28
CA PHE A 121 8.15 -8.33 12.78
C PHE A 121 8.72 -9.40 13.72
N ALA A 122 8.94 -9.05 14.97
CA ALA A 122 9.57 -9.96 15.93
C ALA A 122 8.70 -11.20 16.20
N PHE A 123 7.38 -11.02 16.26
CA PHE A 123 6.42 -12.11 16.43
C PHE A 123 6.42 -13.03 15.20
N GLN A 124 6.24 -12.47 14.01
CA GLN A 124 6.16 -13.26 12.77
C GLN A 124 7.49 -13.96 12.45
N ALA A 125 8.65 -13.30 12.65
CA ALA A 125 9.94 -13.93 12.46
C ALA A 125 10.10 -15.18 13.35
N ARG A 126 9.70 -15.07 14.63
CA ARG A 126 9.74 -16.20 15.56
C ARG A 126 8.79 -17.33 15.16
N GLU A 127 7.54 -17.02 14.76
CA GLU A 127 6.56 -18.03 14.33
C GLU A 127 7.04 -18.77 13.07
N LEU A 128 7.77 -18.10 12.22
CA LEU A 128 8.37 -18.67 11.01
C LEU A 128 9.73 -19.33 11.26
N GLY A 129 10.22 -19.36 12.49
CA GLY A 129 11.48 -20.02 12.87
C GLY A 129 12.74 -19.27 12.45
N LEU A 130 12.65 -17.97 12.17
CA LEU A 130 13.78 -17.12 11.84
C LEU A 130 14.40 -16.49 13.11
N GLU A 131 15.74 -16.44 13.15
CA GLU A 131 16.45 -15.72 14.19
C GLU A 131 16.34 -14.22 13.97
N ASN A 132 15.78 -13.50 14.94
CA ASN A 132 15.66 -12.05 14.90
C ASN A 132 16.93 -11.39 15.40
N MET A 133 17.68 -10.74 14.51
CA MET A 133 18.95 -10.05 14.79
C MET A 133 18.75 -8.58 15.19
N GLY A 134 17.53 -8.13 15.37
CA GLY A 134 17.18 -6.80 15.87
C GLY A 134 16.28 -5.99 14.95
N CYS A 135 15.73 -4.92 15.55
CA CYS A 135 14.98 -3.87 14.87
C CYS A 135 15.81 -2.58 14.94
N TYR A 136 16.14 -2.06 13.78
CA TYR A 136 16.93 -0.85 13.56
C TYR A 136 16.01 0.27 13.10
N ALA A 137 15.48 1.00 14.07
CA ALA A 137 14.56 2.10 13.81
C ALA A 137 15.33 3.41 13.57
N TYR A 138 15.02 4.12 12.49
CA TYR A 138 15.69 5.35 12.09
C TYR A 138 14.76 6.56 12.01
N THR A 139 15.34 7.72 12.13
CA THR A 139 14.76 9.02 11.77
C THR A 139 15.45 9.57 10.53
N SER A 140 14.90 10.63 9.94
CA SER A 140 15.53 11.30 8.79
C SER A 140 16.96 11.79 9.08
N ASP A 141 17.27 12.12 10.34
CA ASP A 141 18.58 12.64 10.73
C ASP A 141 19.65 11.56 10.90
N ASN A 142 19.27 10.31 11.21
CA ASN A 142 20.20 9.24 11.56
C ASN A 142 20.16 8.02 10.63
N ILE A 143 19.38 8.06 9.56
CA ILE A 143 19.15 6.93 8.65
C ILE A 143 20.44 6.30 8.14
N ALA A 144 21.47 7.09 7.81
CA ALA A 144 22.73 6.58 7.32
C ALA A 144 23.50 5.76 8.37
N ASP A 145 23.47 6.20 9.64
CA ASP A 145 24.13 5.53 10.76
C ASP A 145 23.40 4.24 11.13
N VAL A 146 22.07 4.29 11.20
CA VAL A 146 21.22 3.14 11.52
C VAL A 146 21.27 2.10 10.41
N SER A 147 21.28 2.52 9.14
CA SER A 147 21.46 1.61 8.01
C SER A 147 22.79 0.84 8.11
N ARG A 148 23.90 1.53 8.48
CA ARG A 148 25.18 0.85 8.71
C ARG A 148 25.12 -0.17 9.83
N GLN A 149 24.44 0.14 10.94
CA GLN A 149 24.25 -0.79 12.05
C GLN A 149 23.44 -2.02 11.61
N ALA A 150 22.34 -1.82 10.88
CA ALA A 150 21.54 -2.92 10.35
C ALA A 150 22.36 -3.83 9.43
N MET A 151 23.16 -3.28 8.51
CA MET A 151 24.04 -4.07 7.63
C MET A 151 25.16 -4.80 8.40
N GLN A 152 25.47 -4.37 9.62
CA GLN A 152 26.48 -4.98 10.50
C GLN A 152 25.87 -5.90 11.57
N SER A 153 24.55 -6.12 11.56
CA SER A 153 23.83 -6.91 12.56
C SER A 153 24.25 -8.38 12.62
N GLY A 154 24.85 -8.89 11.55
CA GLY A 154 25.14 -10.33 11.38
C GLY A 154 23.96 -11.12 10.81
N ALA A 155 22.82 -10.48 10.52
CA ALA A 155 21.70 -11.12 9.84
C ALA A 155 22.08 -11.54 8.42
N GLU A 156 21.50 -12.62 7.93
CA GLU A 156 21.60 -13.04 6.53
C GLU A 156 20.75 -12.15 5.62
N TYR A 157 19.64 -11.61 6.15
CA TYR A 157 18.72 -10.74 5.44
C TYR A 157 18.38 -9.51 6.28
N VAL A 158 18.28 -8.35 5.62
CA VAL A 158 17.73 -7.12 6.19
C VAL A 158 16.45 -6.78 5.45
N ILE A 159 15.34 -6.75 6.17
CA ILE A 159 14.07 -6.26 5.68
C ILE A 159 14.09 -4.73 5.78
N CYS A 160 14.01 -4.06 4.65
CA CYS A 160 14.12 -2.61 4.53
C CYS A 160 12.75 -1.99 4.25
N ILE A 161 12.29 -1.13 5.14
CA ILE A 161 10.98 -0.47 5.08
C ILE A 161 11.19 1.05 4.98
N PRO A 162 11.55 1.57 3.79
CA PRO A 162 11.59 3.00 3.57
C PRO A 162 10.16 3.54 3.47
N SER A 163 9.90 4.72 4.01
CA SER A 163 8.61 5.41 3.84
C SER A 163 8.56 6.23 2.56
N GLU A 164 9.73 6.57 2.02
CA GLU A 164 9.90 7.31 0.76
C GLU A 164 11.04 6.70 -0.06
N ILE A 165 10.97 6.81 -1.39
CA ILE A 165 11.98 6.21 -2.29
C ILE A 165 13.38 6.77 -2.04
N GLU A 166 13.50 8.04 -1.69
CA GLU A 166 14.76 8.72 -1.41
C GLU A 166 15.51 8.12 -0.22
N GLU A 167 14.80 7.55 0.75
CA GLU A 167 15.36 6.90 1.94
C GLU A 167 16.11 5.59 1.59
N MET A 168 15.88 5.03 0.42
CA MET A 168 16.64 3.87 -0.05
C MET A 168 18.13 4.20 -0.27
N LYS A 169 18.47 5.45 -0.63
CA LYS A 169 19.85 5.83 -0.93
C LYS A 169 20.83 5.52 0.20
N PRO A 170 20.65 6.01 1.45
CA PRO A 170 21.56 5.66 2.54
C PRO A 170 21.57 4.16 2.88
N MET A 171 20.47 3.43 2.66
CA MET A 171 20.42 1.97 2.84
C MET A 171 21.30 1.25 1.81
N LEU A 172 21.19 1.60 0.54
CA LEU A 172 21.99 1.05 -0.56
C LEU A 172 23.49 1.41 -0.39
N GLU A 173 23.81 2.63 0.02
CA GLU A 173 25.17 3.07 0.31
C GLU A 173 25.80 2.30 1.47
N ALA A 174 25.05 2.05 2.54
CA ALA A 174 25.50 1.26 3.68
C ALA A 174 25.80 -0.20 3.29
N HIS A 175 24.93 -0.81 2.47
CA HIS A 175 25.12 -2.15 1.93
C HIS A 175 26.36 -2.24 1.05
N LYS A 176 26.54 -1.29 0.13
CA LYS A 176 27.72 -1.21 -0.74
C LYS A 176 29.02 -1.05 0.06
N ALA A 177 29.01 -0.18 1.06
CA ALA A 177 30.17 0.04 1.93
C ALA A 177 30.56 -1.23 2.72
N GLN A 178 29.58 -2.01 3.18
CA GLN A 178 29.82 -3.30 3.85
C GLN A 178 30.49 -4.29 2.91
N SER A 179 30.02 -4.39 1.65
CA SER A 179 30.61 -5.25 0.62
C SER A 179 32.06 -4.91 0.32
N LEU A 180 32.37 -3.64 0.17
CA LEU A 180 33.76 -3.18 -0.11
C LEU A 180 34.75 -3.48 1.01
N ASN A 181 34.27 -3.62 2.24
CA ASN A 181 35.09 -3.97 3.40
C ASN A 181 35.38 -5.47 3.54
N GLY A 182 34.95 -6.31 2.57
CA GLY A 182 35.18 -7.75 2.58
C GLY A 182 34.46 -8.51 3.70
N ARG A 183 33.44 -7.91 4.29
CA ARG A 183 32.59 -8.54 5.32
C ARG A 183 31.42 -9.26 4.68
N SER A 184 30.82 -10.19 5.38
CA SER A 184 29.53 -10.75 4.99
C SER A 184 28.49 -9.62 4.84
N VAL A 185 27.78 -9.63 3.73
CA VAL A 185 26.78 -8.61 3.40
C VAL A 185 25.41 -9.27 3.42
N PRO A 186 24.46 -8.79 4.23
CA PRO A 186 23.11 -9.34 4.20
C PRO A 186 22.45 -9.06 2.84
N ARG A 187 21.55 -9.94 2.41
CA ARG A 187 20.65 -9.59 1.30
C ARG A 187 19.60 -8.62 1.80
N MET A 188 19.24 -7.65 0.98
CA MET A 188 18.18 -6.69 1.29
C MET A 188 16.88 -7.13 0.62
N LEU A 189 15.77 -7.08 1.37
CA LEU A 189 14.43 -7.21 0.84
C LEU A 189 13.63 -5.95 1.19
N PHE A 190 12.99 -5.36 0.21
CA PHE A 190 12.29 -4.09 0.36
C PHE A 190 10.76 -4.25 0.39
N SER A 191 10.11 -3.35 1.08
CA SER A 191 8.67 -3.16 1.04
C SER A 191 8.22 -2.51 -0.28
N ASP A 192 6.93 -2.34 -0.44
CA ASP A 192 6.27 -1.83 -1.64
C ASP A 192 6.68 -0.40 -2.05
N THR A 193 7.19 0.40 -1.12
CA THR A 193 7.78 1.73 -1.43
C THR A 193 8.91 1.63 -2.46
N ALA A 194 9.62 0.50 -2.50
CA ALA A 194 10.69 0.24 -3.47
C ALA A 194 10.18 -0.32 -4.81
N TYR A 195 8.90 -0.18 -5.11
CA TYR A 195 8.31 -0.68 -6.36
C TYR A 195 8.12 0.45 -7.38
N GLY A 196 8.44 0.15 -8.64
CA GLY A 196 8.12 1.00 -9.77
C GLY A 196 9.33 1.65 -10.46
N ALA A 197 9.05 2.30 -11.59
CA ALA A 197 10.07 2.89 -12.46
C ALA A 197 10.82 4.07 -11.82
N ASP A 198 10.23 4.74 -10.82
CA ASP A 198 10.86 5.87 -10.15
C ASP A 198 12.04 5.44 -9.27
N VAL A 199 12.04 4.23 -8.76
CA VAL A 199 13.20 3.65 -8.06
C VAL A 199 14.42 3.65 -8.97
N LEU A 200 14.26 3.18 -10.21
CA LEU A 200 15.35 3.16 -11.20
C LEU A 200 15.76 4.57 -11.65
N LYS A 201 14.81 5.51 -11.76
CA LYS A 201 15.10 6.90 -12.10
C LYS A 201 15.93 7.60 -11.03
N ILE A 202 15.65 7.34 -9.74
CA ILE A 202 16.27 8.00 -8.59
C ILE A 202 17.61 7.34 -8.25
N HIS A 203 17.67 6.00 -8.26
CA HIS A 203 18.83 5.24 -7.76
C HIS A 203 19.71 4.63 -8.86
N GLY A 204 19.20 4.52 -10.09
CA GLY A 204 19.94 3.96 -11.23
C GLY A 204 20.51 2.57 -10.92
N ASP A 205 21.78 2.35 -11.32
CA ASP A 205 22.49 1.08 -11.11
C ASP A 205 22.61 0.66 -9.62
N ALA A 206 22.45 1.58 -8.69
CA ALA A 206 22.49 1.24 -7.26
C ALA A 206 21.27 0.39 -6.83
N ALA A 207 20.19 0.42 -7.60
CA ALA A 207 19.00 -0.39 -7.37
C ALA A 207 19.05 -1.74 -8.13
N GLU A 208 20.11 -2.03 -8.87
CA GLU A 208 20.22 -3.29 -9.59
C GLU A 208 20.27 -4.48 -8.61
N GLY A 209 19.42 -5.46 -8.86
CA GLY A 209 19.36 -6.69 -8.06
C GLY A 209 18.65 -6.54 -6.70
N ILE A 210 18.04 -5.40 -6.40
CA ILE A 210 17.14 -5.31 -5.22
C ILE A 210 15.89 -6.17 -5.46
N GLU A 211 15.38 -6.71 -4.37
CA GLU A 211 14.17 -7.52 -4.37
C GLU A 211 13.23 -7.00 -3.29
N GLY A 212 11.93 -7.24 -3.49
CA GLY A 212 10.92 -6.83 -2.52
C GLY A 212 9.59 -7.49 -2.76
N VAL A 213 8.58 -6.93 -2.13
CA VAL A 213 7.17 -7.29 -2.32
C VAL A 213 6.34 -6.03 -2.50
N ALA A 214 5.30 -6.12 -3.29
CA ALA A 214 4.34 -5.05 -3.51
C ALA A 214 2.96 -5.66 -3.75
N PHE A 215 1.91 -4.92 -3.44
CA PHE A 215 0.58 -5.29 -3.86
C PHE A 215 0.37 -4.94 -5.35
N GLY A 216 -0.53 -5.63 -6.01
CA GLY A 216 -0.79 -5.43 -7.44
C GLY A 216 -2.09 -6.08 -7.86
N ALA A 217 -2.37 -6.05 -9.16
CA ALA A 217 -3.49 -6.78 -9.73
C ALA A 217 -3.22 -8.29 -9.71
N ASP A 218 -4.29 -9.08 -9.62
CA ASP A 218 -4.22 -10.50 -9.93
C ASP A 218 -3.73 -10.67 -11.39
N PRO A 219 -2.65 -11.42 -11.62
CA PRO A 219 -2.12 -11.65 -12.98
C PRO A 219 -3.16 -12.25 -13.93
N GLU A 220 -4.14 -13.02 -13.42
CA GLU A 220 -5.19 -13.65 -14.21
C GLU A 220 -6.36 -12.70 -14.51
N SER A 221 -6.43 -11.53 -13.86
CA SER A 221 -7.50 -10.55 -14.08
C SER A 221 -7.48 -9.91 -15.47
N GLY A 222 -6.35 -9.94 -16.17
CA GLY A 222 -6.15 -9.23 -17.45
C GLY A 222 -6.04 -7.71 -17.30
N PHE A 223 -6.00 -7.17 -16.07
CA PHE A 223 -5.91 -5.73 -15.82
C PHE A 223 -4.67 -5.12 -16.50
N ASP A 224 -3.50 -5.73 -16.33
CA ASP A 224 -2.24 -5.24 -16.90
C ASP A 224 -2.30 -5.12 -18.42
N VAL A 225 -2.90 -6.11 -19.08
CA VAL A 225 -3.06 -6.12 -20.55
C VAL A 225 -4.00 -5.00 -21.00
N SER A 226 -5.11 -4.86 -20.31
CA SER A 226 -6.11 -3.82 -20.59
C SER A 226 -5.53 -2.42 -20.35
N TYR A 227 -4.83 -2.23 -19.24
CA TYR A 227 -4.19 -0.97 -18.89
C TYR A 227 -3.14 -0.56 -19.93
N ARG A 228 -2.23 -1.48 -20.30
CA ARG A 228 -1.20 -1.22 -21.32
C ARG A 228 -1.83 -0.90 -22.68
N THR A 229 -2.90 -1.58 -23.03
CA THR A 229 -3.60 -1.34 -24.31
C THR A 229 -4.24 0.03 -24.34
N PHE A 230 -4.82 0.47 -23.22
CA PHE A 230 -5.56 1.73 -23.16
C PHE A 230 -4.63 2.94 -22.95
N PHE A 231 -3.63 2.83 -22.06
CA PHE A 231 -2.77 3.95 -21.67
C PHE A 231 -1.40 3.94 -22.34
N ASN A 232 -1.04 2.86 -23.07
CA ASN A 232 0.31 2.63 -23.61
C ASN A 232 1.41 2.76 -22.52
N ALA A 233 1.11 2.32 -21.30
CA ALA A 233 1.96 2.38 -20.13
C ALA A 233 1.82 1.10 -19.30
N THR A 234 2.82 0.78 -18.49
CA THR A 234 2.73 -0.30 -17.50
C THR A 234 2.09 0.27 -16.24
N PRO A 235 1.12 -0.42 -15.63
CA PRO A 235 0.56 0.03 -14.37
C PRO A 235 1.64 0.05 -13.27
N THR A 236 1.52 0.97 -12.35
CA THR A 236 2.36 1.11 -11.17
C THR A 236 1.61 0.66 -9.91
N LEU A 237 2.10 1.04 -8.74
CA LEU A 237 1.47 0.69 -7.47
C LEU A 237 0.11 1.37 -7.32
N GLY A 238 -0.93 0.59 -7.09
CA GLY A 238 -2.26 1.09 -6.70
C GLY A 238 -3.25 1.33 -7.83
N GLU A 239 -2.85 1.36 -9.10
CA GLU A 239 -3.80 1.68 -10.18
C GLU A 239 -4.94 0.67 -10.31
N SER A 240 -4.67 -0.62 -10.10
CA SER A 240 -5.73 -1.66 -10.08
C SER A 240 -6.71 -1.44 -8.93
N GLN A 241 -6.22 -1.13 -7.76
CA GLN A 241 -7.04 -0.87 -6.58
C GLN A 241 -7.87 0.43 -6.71
N LEU A 242 -7.29 1.47 -7.33
CA LEU A 242 -8.04 2.69 -7.66
C LEU A 242 -9.15 2.42 -8.68
N TYR A 243 -8.88 1.58 -9.68
CA TYR A 243 -9.88 1.13 -10.63
C TYR A 243 -11.01 0.38 -9.92
N ASP A 244 -10.67 -0.58 -9.06
CA ASP A 244 -11.65 -1.36 -8.31
C ASP A 244 -12.50 -0.47 -7.38
N ALA A 245 -11.88 0.49 -6.68
CA ALA A 245 -12.61 1.44 -5.86
C ALA A 245 -13.63 2.25 -6.68
N ALA A 246 -13.23 2.74 -7.86
CA ALA A 246 -14.11 3.47 -8.77
C ALA A 246 -15.26 2.59 -9.28
N MET A 247 -14.98 1.33 -9.61
CA MET A 247 -15.98 0.36 -10.05
C MET A 247 -16.97 0.02 -8.93
N LEU A 248 -16.50 -0.20 -7.70
CA LEU A 248 -17.34 -0.46 -6.53
C LEU A 248 -18.30 0.70 -6.25
N ILE A 249 -17.82 1.94 -6.35
CA ILE A 249 -18.66 3.14 -6.22
C ILE A 249 -19.72 3.16 -7.33
N GLY A 250 -19.32 2.86 -8.56
CA GLY A 250 -20.23 2.80 -9.71
C GLY A 250 -21.33 1.76 -9.53
N TYR A 251 -20.97 0.54 -9.09
CA TYR A 251 -21.94 -0.54 -8.81
C TYR A 251 -22.87 -0.19 -7.65
N ALA A 252 -22.33 0.38 -6.58
CA ALA A 252 -23.15 0.81 -5.45
C ALA A 252 -24.15 1.91 -5.85
N ALA A 253 -23.70 2.89 -6.64
CA ALA A 253 -24.58 3.94 -7.17
C ALA A 253 -25.64 3.38 -8.12
N TRP A 254 -25.28 2.41 -8.96
CA TRP A 254 -26.24 1.70 -9.81
C TRP A 254 -27.25 0.90 -8.98
N TYR A 255 -26.81 0.17 -7.96
CA TYR A 255 -27.68 -0.59 -7.08
C TYR A 255 -28.68 0.30 -6.35
N GLN A 256 -28.28 1.53 -5.96
CA GLN A 256 -29.17 2.51 -5.34
C GLN A 256 -30.31 2.99 -6.26
N GLN A 257 -30.20 2.87 -7.58
CA GLN A 257 -31.33 3.19 -8.47
C GLN A 257 -32.52 2.26 -8.24
N PHE A 258 -32.27 1.01 -7.82
CA PHE A 258 -33.29 0.01 -7.50
C PHE A 258 -33.64 -0.04 -6.00
N ARG A 259 -32.78 0.50 -5.17
CA ARG A 259 -32.88 0.49 -3.71
C ARG A 259 -32.55 1.88 -3.14
N PRO A 260 -33.35 2.91 -3.48
CA PRO A 260 -33.05 4.31 -3.13
C PRO A 260 -33.07 4.59 -1.63
N GLU A 261 -33.62 3.68 -0.81
CA GLU A 261 -33.62 3.76 0.64
C GLU A 261 -32.27 3.39 1.28
N LEU A 262 -31.33 2.82 0.49
CA LEU A 262 -30.04 2.40 1.01
C LEU A 262 -29.03 3.54 0.97
N SER A 263 -28.22 3.65 2.01
CA SER A 263 -27.01 4.49 1.97
C SER A 263 -25.94 3.86 1.09
N LEU A 264 -24.92 4.66 0.70
CA LEU A 264 -23.78 4.17 -0.07
C LEU A 264 -23.10 2.98 0.63
N GLN A 265 -22.86 3.03 1.96
CA GLN A 265 -22.22 1.96 2.72
C GLN A 265 -23.03 0.65 2.67
N LYS A 266 -24.36 0.74 2.77
CA LYS A 266 -25.22 -0.46 2.67
C LYS A 266 -25.22 -1.03 1.26
N SER A 267 -25.18 -0.16 0.25
CA SER A 267 -25.12 -0.57 -1.15
C SER A 267 -23.76 -1.20 -1.48
N LEU A 268 -22.66 -0.63 -1.00
CA LEU A 268 -21.32 -1.23 -1.12
C LEU A 268 -21.25 -2.62 -0.48
N ARG A 269 -21.77 -2.76 0.74
CA ARG A 269 -21.82 -4.08 1.39
C ARG A 269 -22.65 -5.10 0.60
N ALA A 270 -23.75 -4.67 0.02
CA ALA A 270 -24.57 -5.55 -0.81
C ALA A 270 -23.84 -5.98 -2.11
N VAL A 271 -23.09 -5.05 -2.71
CA VAL A 271 -22.34 -5.31 -3.95
C VAL A 271 -21.16 -6.28 -3.70
N VAL A 272 -20.47 -6.16 -2.57
CA VAL A 272 -19.31 -7.03 -2.26
C VAL A 272 -19.70 -8.33 -1.55
N SER A 273 -20.97 -8.53 -1.17
CA SER A 273 -21.45 -9.75 -0.54
C SER A 273 -21.99 -10.72 -1.59
N GLY A 274 -21.32 -11.83 -1.81
CA GLY A 274 -21.73 -12.85 -2.79
C GLY A 274 -20.54 -13.53 -3.44
N GLU A 275 -20.80 -14.30 -4.50
CA GLU A 275 -19.73 -14.85 -5.31
C GLU A 275 -19.04 -13.72 -6.10
N GLY A 276 -17.72 -13.62 -5.95
CA GLY A 276 -16.94 -12.63 -6.68
C GLY A 276 -16.89 -12.93 -8.18
N LEU A 277 -17.01 -11.90 -9.01
CA LEU A 277 -16.77 -12.00 -10.44
C LEU A 277 -15.45 -11.32 -10.77
N ASN A 278 -14.64 -11.99 -11.60
CA ASN A 278 -13.44 -11.35 -12.15
C ASN A 278 -13.85 -10.37 -13.23
N MET A 279 -13.71 -9.08 -12.98
CA MET A 279 -14.09 -7.99 -13.87
C MET A 279 -12.94 -7.48 -14.75
N GLY A 280 -11.78 -8.12 -14.72
CA GLY A 280 -10.59 -7.66 -15.44
C GLY A 280 -10.71 -7.63 -16.96
N SER A 281 -11.53 -8.49 -17.54
CA SER A 281 -11.82 -8.56 -18.99
C SER A 281 -13.21 -8.04 -19.33
N TRP A 282 -13.67 -7.09 -18.62
CA TRP A 282 -15.03 -6.61 -18.58
C TRP A 282 -15.64 -6.24 -19.94
N THR A 283 -16.77 -6.87 -20.27
CA THR A 283 -17.72 -6.47 -21.32
C THR A 283 -19.10 -6.29 -20.69
N GLY A 284 -19.99 -5.52 -21.34
CA GLY A 284 -21.36 -5.31 -20.82
C GLY A 284 -22.15 -6.60 -20.59
N GLU A 285 -21.79 -7.71 -21.25
CA GLU A 285 -22.36 -9.03 -21.06
C GLU A 285 -21.98 -9.67 -19.73
N ASP A 286 -20.80 -9.35 -19.19
CA ASP A 286 -20.29 -9.93 -17.94
C ASP A 286 -20.98 -9.36 -16.70
N MET A 287 -21.67 -8.23 -16.82
CA MET A 287 -22.44 -7.63 -15.72
C MET A 287 -23.82 -8.26 -15.47
N GLY A 288 -24.24 -9.22 -16.27
CA GLY A 288 -25.57 -9.83 -16.14
C GLY A 288 -26.72 -8.84 -16.34
N LEU A 289 -26.52 -7.82 -17.16
CA LEU A 289 -27.50 -6.79 -17.53
C LEU A 289 -28.33 -7.21 -18.71
#